data_cf5d0549e456af04de961c58d6cf2699
#
_entry.id   cf5d0549e456af04de961c58d6cf2699
#
_cell.length_a   1.000
_cell.length_b   1.000
_cell.length_c   1.000
_cell.angle_alpha   90.00
_cell.angle_beta   90.00
_cell.angle_gamma   90.00
#
_symmetry.space_group_name_H-M   'P 1'
#
loop_
_entity.id
_entity.type
_entity.pdbx_description
1 polymer ?
#
loop_
_entity_poly.entity_id
_entity_poly.type
_entity_poly.pdbx_seq_one_letter_code
_entity_poly.pdbx_strand_id
1 'polypeptide(L)'
;MRTKLIAGVAAVGAVLGVSWLMAAPALAHHAFAAEFDGNKPVNLQGKVTRVEWINPHTWIHIMVKNADGTSTEWMIEGGTPNTLLRRGITRDSIAIGTDLVVRGYQSKDGLCEPMCRANGRDVTFPDGRKLFMGSSGTGAPKDGSDTSEK
;
A
#
# COMPACT_ATOMS: atom_id res chain seq x y z
N MET A 1 -2.76 -52.43 34.99
CA MET A 1 -1.72 -51.61 34.30
C MET A 1 -2.14 -51.02 32.95
N ARG A 2 -3.28 -51.38 32.35
CA ARG A 2 -3.72 -50.90 31.01
C ARG A 2 -4.45 -49.55 31.01
N THR A 3 -5.03 -49.12 32.12
CA THR A 3 -5.82 -47.87 32.21
C THR A 3 -4.98 -46.58 32.31
N LYS A 4 -3.73 -46.68 32.79
CA LYS A 4 -2.86 -45.49 32.91
C LYS A 4 -2.21 -45.02 31.60
N LEU A 5 -2.09 -45.92 30.62
CA LEU A 5 -1.54 -45.59 29.29
C LEU A 5 -2.54 -44.83 28.40
N ILE A 6 -3.83 -45.09 28.56
CA ILE A 6 -4.88 -44.45 27.74
C ILE A 6 -5.06 -42.97 28.14
N ALA A 7 -4.92 -42.65 29.43
CA ALA A 7 -5.03 -41.27 29.91
C ALA A 7 -3.88 -40.37 29.42
N GLY A 8 -2.66 -40.92 29.26
CA GLY A 8 -1.52 -40.17 28.77
C GLY A 8 -1.61 -39.80 27.29
N VAL A 9 -2.15 -40.69 26.47
CA VAL A 9 -2.30 -40.45 25.02
C VAL A 9 -3.38 -39.40 24.72
N ALA A 10 -4.49 -39.42 25.51
CA ALA A 10 -5.56 -38.44 25.35
C ALA A 10 -5.11 -37.00 25.73
N ALA A 11 -4.26 -36.87 26.77
CA ALA A 11 -3.75 -35.56 27.19
C ALA A 11 -2.78 -34.96 26.17
N VAL A 12 -1.92 -35.76 25.55
CA VAL A 12 -0.98 -35.29 24.51
C VAL A 12 -1.74 -34.89 23.23
N GLY A 13 -2.76 -35.64 22.84
CA GLY A 13 -3.60 -35.28 21.69
C GLY A 13 -4.36 -33.97 21.86
N ALA A 14 -4.86 -33.69 23.07
CA ALA A 14 -5.57 -32.45 23.37
C ALA A 14 -4.63 -31.21 23.32
N VAL A 15 -3.39 -31.32 23.81
CA VAL A 15 -2.41 -30.21 23.78
C VAL A 15 -1.97 -29.92 22.36
N LEU A 16 -1.76 -30.92 21.51
CA LEU A 16 -1.38 -30.71 20.11
C LEU A 16 -2.55 -30.15 19.27
N GLY A 17 -3.79 -30.52 19.58
CA GLY A 17 -4.98 -30.00 18.89
C GLY A 17 -5.24 -28.51 19.17
N VAL A 18 -5.00 -28.05 20.40
CA VAL A 18 -5.19 -26.63 20.79
C VAL A 18 -4.09 -25.76 20.18
N SER A 19 -2.87 -26.26 20.00
CA SER A 19 -1.77 -25.51 19.39
C SER A 19 -2.01 -25.19 17.90
N TRP A 20 -2.78 -25.99 17.19
CA TRP A 20 -3.12 -25.76 15.77
C TRP A 20 -4.21 -24.70 15.57
N LEU A 21 -5.05 -24.46 16.58
CA LEU A 21 -6.11 -23.44 16.52
C LEU A 21 -5.59 -22.01 16.77
N MET A 22 -4.36 -21.87 17.30
CA MET A 22 -3.76 -20.54 17.59
C MET A 22 -2.87 -19.99 16.48
N ALA A 23 -2.64 -20.75 15.42
CA ALA A 23 -1.92 -20.27 14.23
C ALA A 23 -2.88 -19.59 13.24
N ALA A 24 -3.67 -18.63 13.71
CA ALA A 24 -4.25 -17.66 12.78
C ALA A 24 -3.07 -16.93 12.12
N PRO A 25 -2.95 -16.94 10.78
CA PRO A 25 -1.97 -16.11 10.13
C PRO A 25 -2.25 -14.68 10.57
N ALA A 26 -1.32 -14.06 11.29
CA ALA A 26 -1.30 -12.63 11.48
C ALA A 26 -1.05 -12.01 10.11
N LEU A 27 -2.10 -11.92 9.31
CA LEU A 27 -2.15 -11.08 8.13
C LEU A 27 -2.11 -9.64 8.65
N ALA A 28 -0.91 -9.19 9.01
CA ALA A 28 -0.60 -7.78 9.17
C ALA A 28 -0.62 -7.12 7.77
N HIS A 29 -1.74 -7.25 7.09
CA HIS A 29 -2.08 -6.31 6.06
C HIS A 29 -2.49 -5.06 6.82
N HIS A 30 -1.67 -4.02 6.74
CA HIS A 30 -2.16 -2.68 6.93
C HIS A 30 -3.32 -2.55 5.96
N ALA A 31 -4.53 -2.85 6.43
CA ALA A 31 -5.69 -2.72 5.59
C ALA A 31 -5.74 -1.25 5.17
N PHE A 32 -5.89 -0.97 3.88
CA PHE A 32 -6.07 0.39 3.36
C PHE A 32 -6.93 1.24 4.32
N ALA A 33 -8.05 0.67 4.78
CA ALA A 33 -8.97 1.30 5.71
C ALA A 33 -8.39 1.62 7.11
N ALA A 34 -7.23 1.14 7.48
CA ALA A 34 -6.57 1.53 8.73
C ALA A 34 -5.84 2.86 8.60
N GLU A 35 -5.23 3.13 7.44
CA GLU A 35 -4.33 4.27 7.24
C GLU A 35 -4.91 5.35 6.30
N PHE A 36 -5.74 4.97 5.32
CA PHE A 36 -6.26 5.88 4.31
C PHE A 36 -7.79 6.00 4.35
N ASP A 37 -8.29 7.17 3.92
CA ASP A 37 -9.72 7.48 3.90
C ASP A 37 -10.29 7.35 2.49
N GLY A 38 -11.07 6.29 2.23
CA GLY A 38 -11.73 6.07 0.95
C GLY A 38 -12.72 7.16 0.53
N ASN A 39 -13.14 8.02 1.46
CA ASN A 39 -14.01 9.16 1.20
C ASN A 39 -13.23 10.45 0.90
N LYS A 40 -11.90 10.41 0.94
CA LYS A 40 -11.02 11.54 0.62
C LYS A 40 -10.15 11.22 -0.60
N PRO A 41 -10.73 11.11 -1.81
CA PRO A 41 -9.94 10.92 -3.01
C PRO A 41 -9.08 12.15 -3.25
N VAL A 42 -7.87 11.92 -3.75
CA VAL A 42 -6.94 12.96 -4.18
C VAL A 42 -6.61 12.82 -5.67
N ASN A 43 -6.43 13.94 -6.33
CA ASN A 43 -5.91 14.02 -7.69
C ASN A 43 -4.83 15.11 -7.71
N LEU A 44 -3.58 14.66 -7.62
CA LEU A 44 -2.42 15.50 -7.37
C LEU A 44 -1.60 15.64 -8.65
N GLN A 45 -1.28 16.85 -9.05
CA GLN A 45 -0.33 17.10 -10.11
C GLN A 45 0.93 17.72 -9.51
N GLY A 46 2.06 17.03 -9.68
CA GLY A 46 3.31 17.49 -9.05
C GLY A 46 4.54 16.90 -9.72
N LYS A 47 5.69 17.48 -9.35
CA LYS A 47 7.00 17.07 -9.81
C LYS A 47 7.65 16.13 -8.83
N VAL A 48 8.16 14.99 -9.31
CA VAL A 48 8.88 14.01 -8.47
C VAL A 48 10.12 14.64 -7.89
N THR A 49 10.25 14.58 -6.57
CA THR A 49 11.41 15.05 -5.81
C THR A 49 12.28 13.91 -5.31
N ARG A 50 11.66 12.75 -4.99
CA ARG A 50 12.35 11.58 -4.47
C ARG A 50 11.54 10.31 -4.72
N VAL A 51 12.23 9.17 -4.85
CA VAL A 51 11.62 7.83 -4.87
C VAL A 51 12.35 6.95 -3.86
N GLU A 52 11.62 6.41 -2.91
CA GLU A 52 12.13 5.43 -1.93
C GLU A 52 11.68 4.03 -2.32
N TRP A 53 12.65 3.21 -2.71
CA TRP A 53 12.41 1.82 -3.13
C TRP A 53 12.75 0.88 -1.99
N ILE A 54 11.87 0.84 -0.97
CA ILE A 54 12.08 0.13 0.29
C ILE A 54 10.91 -0.80 0.61
N ASN A 55 11.13 -1.80 1.47
CA ASN A 55 10.07 -2.63 2.04
C ASN A 55 9.52 -1.97 3.33
N PRO A 56 8.22 -2.12 3.65
CA PRO A 56 7.21 -2.89 2.92
C PRO A 56 6.55 -2.13 1.76
N HIS A 57 6.78 -0.82 1.60
CA HIS A 57 6.14 0.03 0.61
C HIS A 57 7.14 0.90 -0.15
N THR A 58 6.91 1.06 -1.45
CA THR A 58 7.59 2.09 -2.25
C THR A 58 6.91 3.43 -1.99
N TRP A 59 7.71 4.50 -1.91
CA TRP A 59 7.20 5.86 -1.75
C TRP A 59 7.67 6.76 -2.88
N ILE A 60 6.75 7.56 -3.42
CA ILE A 60 7.05 8.60 -4.39
C ILE A 60 6.75 9.94 -3.73
N HIS A 61 7.73 10.81 -3.66
CA HIS A 61 7.57 12.19 -3.18
C HIS A 61 7.36 13.09 -4.37
N ILE A 62 6.31 13.91 -4.31
CA ILE A 62 6.00 14.90 -5.33
C ILE A 62 5.79 16.27 -4.71
N MET A 63 6.25 17.31 -5.38
CA MET A 63 5.98 18.70 -5.01
C MET A 63 4.79 19.20 -5.81
N VAL A 64 3.70 19.50 -5.13
CA VAL A 64 2.44 19.99 -5.72
C VAL A 64 2.35 21.47 -5.52
N LYS A 65 2.07 22.21 -6.59
CA LYS A 65 1.74 23.66 -6.51
C LYS A 65 0.28 23.85 -6.15
N ASN A 66 0.03 24.60 -5.09
CA ASN A 66 -1.30 24.97 -4.63
C ASN A 66 -1.85 26.17 -5.40
N ALA A 67 -3.16 26.36 -5.36
CA ALA A 67 -3.83 27.48 -6.03
C ALA A 67 -3.42 28.86 -5.48
N ASP A 68 -2.97 28.92 -4.23
CA ASP A 68 -2.47 30.13 -3.55
C ASP A 68 -1.01 30.46 -3.89
N GLY A 69 -0.36 29.65 -4.75
CA GLY A 69 1.04 29.80 -5.15
C GLY A 69 2.05 29.15 -4.23
N THR A 70 1.64 28.60 -3.09
CA THR A 70 2.50 27.81 -2.22
C THR A 70 2.76 26.42 -2.83
N SER A 71 3.67 25.66 -2.22
CA SER A 71 3.93 24.28 -2.63
C SER A 71 3.85 23.36 -1.43
N THR A 72 3.24 22.20 -1.63
CA THR A 72 3.11 21.16 -0.61
C THR A 72 3.81 19.88 -1.09
N GLU A 73 4.63 19.30 -0.24
CA GLU A 73 5.20 17.97 -0.50
C GLU A 73 4.20 16.89 -0.11
N TRP A 74 4.01 15.94 -1.02
CA TRP A 74 3.20 14.76 -0.82
C TRP A 74 4.04 13.50 -0.91
N MET A 75 3.89 12.64 0.06
CA MET A 75 4.47 11.30 0.13
C MET A 75 3.41 10.28 -0.28
N ILE A 76 3.60 9.66 -1.43
CA ILE A 76 2.64 8.77 -2.07
C ILE A 76 3.06 7.33 -1.88
N GLU A 77 2.23 6.56 -1.15
CA GLU A 77 2.47 5.14 -0.94
C GLU A 77 2.12 4.33 -2.19
N GLY A 78 3.05 3.48 -2.61
CA GLY A 78 2.84 2.47 -3.63
C GLY A 78 2.88 1.05 -3.06
N GLY A 79 2.80 0.07 -3.95
CA GLY A 79 2.96 -1.34 -3.60
C GLY A 79 4.38 -1.66 -3.12
N THR A 80 4.58 -2.91 -2.66
CA THR A 80 5.92 -3.39 -2.31
C THR A 80 6.83 -3.37 -3.54
N PRO A 81 8.16 -3.16 -3.40
CA PRO A 81 9.10 -3.25 -4.52
C PRO A 81 8.92 -4.51 -5.37
N ASN A 82 8.75 -5.66 -4.72
CA ASN A 82 8.55 -6.94 -5.43
C ASN A 82 7.24 -6.98 -6.23
N THR A 83 6.18 -6.38 -5.72
CA THR A 83 4.90 -6.30 -6.46
C THR A 83 5.03 -5.43 -7.69
N LEU A 84 5.70 -4.29 -7.56
CA LEU A 84 5.94 -3.36 -8.67
C LEU A 84 6.86 -3.98 -9.74
N LEU A 85 7.94 -4.66 -9.33
CA LEU A 85 8.84 -5.38 -10.26
C LEU A 85 8.10 -6.42 -11.08
N ARG A 86 7.19 -7.21 -10.49
CA ARG A 86 6.36 -8.17 -11.23
C ARG A 86 5.43 -7.52 -12.26
N ARG A 87 5.15 -6.24 -12.12
CA ARG A 87 4.36 -5.42 -13.05
C ARG A 87 5.24 -4.65 -14.05
N GLY A 88 6.55 -4.93 -14.07
CA GLY A 88 7.50 -4.24 -14.94
C GLY A 88 7.88 -2.83 -14.50
N ILE A 89 7.50 -2.43 -13.27
CA ILE A 89 7.87 -1.14 -12.70
C ILE A 89 9.15 -1.32 -11.90
N THR A 90 10.19 -0.60 -12.29
CA THR A 90 11.50 -0.61 -11.62
C THR A 90 11.75 0.73 -10.93
N ARG A 91 12.82 0.79 -10.16
CA ARG A 91 13.27 2.05 -9.54
C ARG A 91 13.45 3.17 -10.58
N ASP A 92 13.89 2.83 -11.78
CA ASP A 92 14.17 3.80 -12.85
C ASP A 92 12.95 4.15 -13.69
N SER A 93 11.81 3.49 -13.43
CA SER A 93 10.55 3.79 -14.13
C SER A 93 10.01 5.18 -13.84
N ILE A 94 10.39 5.76 -12.70
CA ILE A 94 9.95 7.08 -12.25
C ILE A 94 11.18 7.95 -11.94
N ALA A 95 11.54 8.81 -12.88
CA ALA A 95 12.71 9.67 -12.72
C ALA A 95 12.39 10.91 -11.86
N ILE A 96 13.35 11.36 -11.04
CA ILE A 96 13.27 12.63 -10.34
C ILE A 96 13.12 13.76 -11.37
N GLY A 97 12.27 14.74 -11.06
CA GLY A 97 11.96 15.86 -11.95
C GLY A 97 10.82 15.59 -12.94
N THR A 98 10.31 14.34 -13.02
CA THR A 98 9.15 14.02 -13.87
C THR A 98 7.89 14.66 -13.31
N ASP A 99 7.07 15.24 -14.17
CA ASP A 99 5.73 15.68 -13.81
C ASP A 99 4.78 14.47 -13.80
N LEU A 100 4.03 14.29 -12.72
CA LEU A 100 3.08 13.19 -12.58
C LEU A 100 1.72 13.70 -12.19
N VAL A 101 0.69 12.99 -12.65
CA VAL A 101 -0.66 13.06 -12.09
C VAL A 101 -0.88 11.80 -11.27
N VAL A 102 -1.12 11.96 -9.96
CA VAL A 102 -1.33 10.86 -9.02
C VAL A 102 -2.78 10.87 -8.56
N ARG A 103 -3.48 9.76 -8.72
CA ARG A 103 -4.80 9.52 -8.15
C ARG A 103 -4.67 8.54 -6.98
N GLY A 104 -5.42 8.80 -5.94
CA GLY A 104 -5.38 7.98 -4.74
C GLY A 104 -6.26 8.51 -3.64
N TYR A 105 -5.87 8.24 -2.39
CA TYR A 105 -6.67 8.59 -1.21
C TYR A 105 -5.77 9.15 -0.12
N GLN A 106 -6.23 10.22 0.53
CA GLN A 106 -5.50 10.87 1.61
C GLN A 106 -5.42 9.98 2.86
N SER A 107 -4.34 10.15 3.63
CA SER A 107 -4.24 9.54 4.96
C SER A 107 -5.35 10.01 5.89
N LYS A 108 -5.82 9.13 6.78
CA LYS A 108 -6.92 9.42 7.73
C LYS A 108 -6.58 10.51 8.73
N ASP A 109 -5.32 10.57 9.16
CA ASP A 109 -4.84 11.60 10.08
C ASP A 109 -4.93 13.01 9.49
N GLY A 110 -4.96 13.12 8.15
CA GLY A 110 -5.02 14.39 7.44
C GLY A 110 -3.82 15.30 7.67
N LEU A 111 -2.76 14.79 8.30
CA LEU A 111 -1.57 15.57 8.61
C LEU A 111 -0.79 15.91 7.34
N CYS A 112 -0.33 17.16 7.27
CA CYS A 112 0.50 17.70 6.18
C CYS A 112 1.79 18.36 6.70
N GLU A 113 2.20 18.06 7.93
CA GLU A 113 3.45 18.54 8.51
C GLU A 113 4.30 17.34 8.96
N PRO A 114 5.53 17.17 8.44
CA PRO A 114 6.23 18.04 7.47
C PRO A 114 5.75 17.84 6.02
N MET A 115 4.92 16.85 5.72
CA MET A 115 4.39 16.56 4.38
C MET A 115 3.05 15.85 4.47
N CYS A 116 2.21 16.00 3.43
CA CYS A 116 0.98 15.24 3.32
C CYS A 116 1.25 13.80 2.90
N ARG A 117 0.35 12.86 3.26
CA ARG A 117 0.44 11.46 2.84
C ARG A 117 -0.81 11.02 2.08
N ALA A 118 -0.60 10.20 1.06
CA ALA A 118 -1.67 9.55 0.33
C ALA A 118 -1.27 8.14 -0.11
N ASN A 119 -2.25 7.27 -0.27
CA ASN A 119 -2.09 6.01 -0.99
C ASN A 119 -2.16 6.31 -2.49
N GLY A 120 -1.14 5.91 -3.24
CA GLY A 120 -1.13 6.05 -4.69
C GLY A 120 -1.82 4.87 -5.35
N ARG A 121 -2.90 5.13 -6.08
CA ARG A 121 -3.57 4.14 -6.89
C ARG A 121 -3.01 4.10 -8.31
N ASP A 122 -3.12 5.22 -9.01
CA ASP A 122 -2.67 5.38 -10.38
C ASP A 122 -1.71 6.55 -10.50
N VAL A 123 -0.69 6.37 -11.32
CA VAL A 123 0.24 7.42 -11.71
C VAL A 123 0.19 7.57 -13.23
N THR A 124 -0.07 8.78 -13.70
CA THR A 124 -0.08 9.11 -15.13
C THR A 124 1.12 10.00 -15.45
N PHE A 125 1.87 9.63 -16.47
CA PHE A 125 3.02 10.37 -16.99
C PHE A 125 2.60 11.41 -18.04
N PRO A 126 3.48 12.39 -18.37
CA PRO A 126 3.19 13.40 -19.38
C PRO A 126 2.90 12.84 -20.78
N ASP A 127 3.44 11.66 -21.10
CA ASP A 127 3.22 10.94 -22.35
C ASP A 127 1.92 10.13 -22.38
N GLY A 128 1.13 10.20 -21.30
CA GLY A 128 -0.15 9.51 -21.15
C GLY A 128 -0.03 8.05 -20.67
N ARG A 129 1.19 7.51 -20.48
CA ARG A 129 1.37 6.20 -19.85
C ARG A 129 0.83 6.22 -18.43
N LYS A 130 0.20 5.12 -18.04
CA LYS A 130 -0.33 4.93 -16.69
C LYS A 130 0.38 3.76 -16.02
N LEU A 131 0.73 3.94 -14.76
CA LEU A 131 1.21 2.89 -13.87
C LEU A 131 0.24 2.72 -12.70
N PHE A 132 -0.20 1.49 -12.49
CA PHE A 132 -0.95 1.15 -11.30
C PHE A 132 0.02 0.88 -10.15
N MET A 133 0.03 1.77 -9.16
CA MET A 133 0.93 1.72 -8.00
C MET A 133 0.34 0.96 -6.82
N GLY A 134 -0.98 0.78 -6.79
CA GLY A 134 -1.65 0.06 -5.71
C GLY A 134 -1.32 -1.44 -5.70
N SER A 135 -1.60 -2.11 -4.60
CA SER A 135 -1.60 -3.56 -4.53
C SER A 135 -3.03 -4.07 -4.58
N SER A 136 -3.30 -5.09 -5.42
CA SER A 136 -4.55 -5.84 -5.37
C SER A 136 -4.68 -6.44 -3.96
N GLY A 137 -5.82 -6.25 -3.30
CA GLY A 137 -6.07 -6.76 -1.95
C GLY A 137 -5.81 -5.78 -0.81
N THR A 138 -5.46 -4.52 -1.08
CA THR A 138 -5.34 -3.48 -0.04
C THR A 138 -6.70 -3.05 0.55
N GLY A 139 -7.82 -3.38 -0.12
CA GLY A 139 -9.16 -2.92 0.27
C GLY A 139 -9.46 -1.48 -0.16
N ALA A 140 -8.63 -0.87 -0.99
CA ALA A 140 -8.94 0.43 -1.57
C ALA A 140 -10.21 0.35 -2.44
N PRO A 141 -11.06 1.39 -2.47
CA PRO A 141 -12.27 1.39 -3.28
C PRO A 141 -11.95 1.18 -4.76
N LYS A 142 -12.75 0.34 -5.43
CA LYS A 142 -12.66 0.13 -6.88
C LYS A 142 -13.43 1.26 -7.58
N ASP A 143 -12.77 2.04 -8.40
CA ASP A 143 -13.41 3.13 -9.17
C ASP A 143 -13.67 2.77 -10.64
N GLY A 144 -13.44 1.51 -11.00
CA GLY A 144 -13.66 1.01 -12.37
C GLY A 144 -12.60 1.46 -13.39
N SER A 145 -11.61 2.25 -12.99
CA SER A 145 -10.53 2.71 -13.88
C SER A 145 -9.36 1.71 -13.97
N ASP A 146 -9.39 0.67 -13.15
CA ASP A 146 -8.32 -0.32 -13.07
C ASP A 146 -8.51 -1.42 -14.11
N THR A 147 -7.76 -1.34 -15.20
CA THR A 147 -7.72 -2.36 -16.24
C THR A 147 -6.79 -3.53 -15.92
N SER A 148 -6.05 -3.48 -14.81
CA SER A 148 -5.07 -4.50 -14.41
C SER A 148 -5.66 -5.60 -13.53
N GLU A 149 -6.92 -5.51 -13.13
CA GLU A 149 -7.65 -6.52 -12.34
C GLU A 149 -8.50 -7.49 -13.19
N LYS A 150 -8.13 -7.71 -14.46
CA LYS A 150 -8.72 -8.76 -15.30
C LYS A 150 -7.89 -10.01 -15.31
#